data_6531786286ae8a9f16b61a38fc36db4c
#
_entry.id   6531786286ae8a9f16b61a38fc36db4c
#
_cell.length_a   1.000
_cell.length_b   1.000
_cell.length_c   1.000
_cell.angle_alpha   90.00
_cell.angle_beta   90.00
_cell.angle_gamma   90.00
#
_symmetry.space_group_name_H-M   'P 1'
#
loop_
_entity.id
_entity.type
_entity.pdbx_description
1 polymer ?
#
loop_
_entity_poly.entity_id
_entity_poly.type
_entity_poly.pdbx_seq_one_letter_code
_entity_poly.pdbx_strand_id
1 'polypeptide(L)' 'MFPEYRDLISQLKTSDHHFGRLFEQHNTLDQKIKNMESGVESASHEQIEILKKEKLHLKDQLHAILRKASATA' A
#
# COMPACT_ATOMS: atom_id res chain seq x y z
N MET A 1 -4.83 -7.32 1.04
CA MET A 1 -3.38 -7.17 1.06
C MET A 1 -2.81 -8.27 1.91
N PHE A 2 -2.42 -8.34 2.99
CA PHE A 2 -1.82 -9.44 3.75
C PHE A 2 -2.89 -10.10 4.65
N PRO A 3 -3.58 -11.16 4.20
CA PRO A 3 -4.69 -11.75 4.97
C PRO A 3 -4.30 -12.18 6.38
N GLU A 4 -3.07 -12.67 6.55
CA GLU A 4 -2.55 -13.12 7.85
C GLU A 4 -2.35 -11.98 8.84
N TYR A 5 -2.30 -10.74 8.36
CA TYR A 5 -2.09 -9.55 9.20
C TYR A 5 -3.32 -8.66 9.31
N ARG A 6 -4.49 -9.16 8.95
CA ARG A 6 -5.71 -8.33 8.93
C ARG A 6 -5.96 -7.59 10.24
N ASP A 7 -5.91 -8.31 11.35
CA ASP A 7 -6.18 -7.71 12.67
C ASP A 7 -5.08 -6.72 13.05
N LEU A 8 -3.84 -7.07 12.76
CA LEU A 8 -2.71 -6.18 13.05
C LEU A 8 -2.79 -4.90 12.21
N ILE A 9 -3.18 -5.00 10.96
CA ILE A 9 -3.39 -3.83 10.11
C ILE A 9 -4.44 -2.90 10.72
N SER A 10 -5.55 -3.44 11.17
CA SER A 10 -6.61 -2.65 11.81
C SER A 10 -6.11 -1.93 13.04
N GLN A 11 -5.31 -2.58 13.87
CA GLN A 11 -4.72 -1.97 15.05
C GLN A 11 -3.73 -0.86 14.69
N LEU A 12 -2.82 -1.13 13.77
CA LEU A 12 -1.77 -0.18 13.40
C LEU A 12 -2.32 1.06 12.68
N LYS A 13 -3.41 0.92 11.94
CA LYS A 13 -4.05 2.05 11.27
C LYS A 13 -4.49 3.13 12.25
N THR A 14 -4.82 2.76 13.47
CA THR A 14 -5.28 3.70 14.50
C THR A 14 -4.18 4.06 15.50
N SER A 15 -3.21 3.17 15.73
CA SER A 15 -2.19 3.37 16.76
C SER A 15 -0.84 3.88 16.23
N ASP A 16 -0.60 3.75 14.94
CA ASP A 16 0.67 4.14 14.32
C ASP A 16 0.40 5.08 13.14
N HIS A 17 0.70 6.35 13.32
CA HIS A 17 0.51 7.37 12.28
C HIS A 17 1.30 7.09 11.03
N HIS A 18 2.54 6.64 11.19
CA HIS A 18 3.40 6.33 10.04
C HIS A 18 2.83 5.20 9.21
N PHE A 19 2.40 4.13 9.88
CA PHE A 19 1.75 2.99 9.20
C PHE A 19 0.46 3.43 8.50
N GLY A 20 -0.38 4.19 9.19
CA GLY A 20 -1.65 4.67 8.63
C GLY A 20 -1.44 5.50 7.37
N ARG A 21 -0.42 6.37 7.37
CA ARG A 21 -0.09 7.19 6.22
C ARG A 21 0.39 6.34 5.03
N LEU A 22 1.28 5.40 5.29
CA LEU A 22 1.76 4.49 4.24
C LEU A 22 0.62 3.65 3.66
N PHE A 23 -0.26 3.19 4.52
CA PHE A 23 -1.42 2.39 4.11
C PHE A 23 -2.35 3.21 3.20
N GLU A 24 -2.63 4.47 3.56
CA GLU A 24 -3.42 5.37 2.74
C GLU A 24 -2.75 5.64 1.39
N GLN A 25 -1.47 5.92 1.41
CA GLN A 25 -0.71 6.17 0.17
C GLN A 25 -0.77 4.97 -0.75
N HIS A 26 -0.62 3.77 -0.21
CA HIS A 26 -0.72 2.54 -0.98
C HIS A 26 -2.10 2.41 -1.64
N ASN A 27 -3.16 2.63 -0.86
CA ASN A 27 -4.52 2.49 -1.37
C ASN A 27 -4.84 3.54 -2.43
N THR A 28 -4.41 4.78 -2.22
CA THR A 28 -4.60 5.86 -3.18
C THR A 28 -3.90 5.54 -4.49
N LEU A 29 -2.67 5.07 -4.41
CA LEU A 29 -1.86 4.73 -5.57
C LEU A 29 -2.44 3.52 -6.31
N ASP A 30 -2.91 2.52 -5.57
CA ASP A 30 -3.57 1.35 -6.15
C ASP A 30 -4.81 1.75 -6.95
N GLN A 31 -5.64 2.63 -6.39
CA GLN A 31 -6.83 3.12 -7.09
C GLN A 31 -6.47 3.93 -8.32
N LYS A 32 -5.45 4.76 -8.24
CA LYS A 32 -4.98 5.55 -9.37
C LYS A 32 -4.51 4.65 -10.52
N ILE A 33 -3.75 3.62 -10.21
CA ILE A 33 -3.28 2.66 -11.21
C ILE A 33 -4.46 1.96 -11.87
N LYS A 34 -5.44 1.52 -11.09
CA LYS A 34 -6.66 0.89 -11.63
C LYS A 34 -7.41 1.82 -12.57
N ASN A 35 -7.51 3.10 -12.21
CA ASN A 35 -8.18 4.10 -13.06
C ASN A 35 -7.42 4.30 -14.38
N MET A 36 -6.11 4.29 -14.35
CA MET A 36 -5.29 4.41 -15.54
C MET A 36 -5.41 3.17 -16.43
N GLU A 37 -5.38 2.00 -15.85
CA GLU A 37 -5.47 0.73 -16.58
C GLU A 37 -6.85 0.53 -17.21
N SER A 38 -7.90 1.02 -16.55
CA SER A 38 -9.27 0.91 -17.06
C SER A 38 -9.66 2.00 -18.06
N GLY A 39 -8.79 3.00 -18.27
CA GLY A 39 -9.06 4.10 -19.19
C GLY A 39 -9.85 5.25 -18.59
N VAL A 40 -10.18 5.21 -17.30
CA VAL A 40 -10.85 6.31 -16.61
C VAL A 40 -9.91 7.51 -16.53
N GLU A 41 -8.64 7.26 -16.36
CA GLU A 41 -7.59 8.28 -16.35
C GLU A 41 -6.63 8.02 -17.50
N SER A 42 -6.28 9.08 -18.25
CA SER A 42 -5.35 8.97 -19.36
C SER A 42 -3.92 8.86 -18.82
N ALA A 43 -3.18 7.83 -19.27
CA ALA A 43 -1.79 7.65 -18.85
C ALA A 43 -1.05 6.78 -19.87
N SER A 44 0.25 7.02 -19.98
CA SER A 44 1.13 6.17 -20.80
C SER A 44 1.45 4.88 -20.05
N HIS A 45 1.87 3.86 -20.82
CA HIS A 45 2.31 2.61 -20.22
C HIS A 45 3.49 2.83 -19.26
N GLU A 46 4.41 3.72 -19.61
CA GLU A 46 5.54 4.06 -18.75
C GLU A 46 5.11 4.66 -17.41
N GLN A 47 4.11 5.56 -17.43
CA GLN A 47 3.59 6.15 -16.21
C GLN A 47 2.99 5.10 -15.30
N ILE A 48 2.22 4.17 -15.87
CA ILE A 48 1.62 3.07 -15.12
C ILE A 48 2.70 2.22 -14.47
N GLU A 49 3.76 1.89 -15.20
CA GLU A 49 4.86 1.08 -14.67
C GLU A 49 5.61 1.77 -13.53
N ILE A 50 5.84 3.08 -13.64
CA ILE A 50 6.46 3.86 -12.57
C ILE A 50 5.61 3.80 -11.30
N LEU A 51 4.30 4.00 -11.43
CA LEU A 51 3.40 3.97 -10.28
C LEU A 51 3.29 2.57 -9.67
N LYS A 52 3.35 1.53 -10.50
CA LYS A 52 3.37 0.15 -9.99
C LYS A 52 4.60 -0.13 -9.15
N LYS A 53 5.75 0.39 -9.55
CA LYS A 53 6.99 0.27 -8.76
C LYS A 53 6.88 1.00 -7.43
N GLU A 54 6.31 2.20 -7.43
CA GLU A 54 6.07 2.94 -6.19
C GLU A 54 5.12 2.18 -5.27
N LYS A 55 4.04 1.62 -5.81
CA LYS A 55 3.09 0.82 -5.04
C LYS A 55 3.78 -0.38 -4.40
N LEU A 56 4.61 -1.08 -5.17
CA LEU A 56 5.36 -2.23 -4.66
C LEU A 56 6.29 -1.81 -3.53
N HIS A 57 6.95 -0.68 -3.68
CA HIS A 57 7.85 -0.15 -2.64
C HIS A 57 7.08 0.14 -1.34
N LEU A 58 5.91 0.78 -1.45
CA LEU A 58 5.06 1.04 -0.29
C LEU A 58 4.58 -0.26 0.35
N LYS A 59 4.21 -1.25 -0.46
CA LYS A 59 3.79 -2.55 0.02
C LYS A 59 4.91 -3.25 0.79
N ASP A 60 6.15 -3.15 0.30
CA ASP A 60 7.30 -3.72 0.98
C ASP A 60 7.55 -3.05 2.33
N GLN A 61 7.40 -1.73 2.40
CA GLN A 61 7.53 -0.98 3.65
C GLN A 61 6.45 -1.39 4.65
N LEU A 62 5.21 -1.52 4.20
CA LEU A 62 4.10 -1.97 5.04
C LEU A 62 4.37 -3.39 5.57
N HIS A 63 4.85 -4.27 4.71
CA HIS A 63 5.15 -5.65 5.09
C HIS A 63 6.26 -5.70 6.14
N ALA A 64 7.30 -4.88 5.99
CA ALA A 64 8.39 -4.82 6.95
C ALA A 64 7.88 -4.39 8.34
N ILE A 65 7.01 -3.40 8.40
CA ILE A 65 6.39 -2.93 9.65
C ILE A 65 5.55 -4.05 10.27
N LEU A 66 4.74 -4.71 9.47
CA LEU A 66 3.88 -5.80 9.95
C LEU A 66 4.68 -6.97 10.50
N ARG A 67 5.75 -7.35 9.82
CA ARG A 67 6.62 -8.43 10.28
C ARG A 67 7.28 -8.08 11.61
N LYS A 68 7.76 -6.86 11.75
CA LYS A 68 8.40 -6.38 12.97
C LYS A 68 7.40 -6.36 14.13
N ALA A 69 6.22 -5.81 13.90
CA ALA A 69 5.17 -5.75 14.93
C ALA A 69 4.72 -7.15 15.34
N SER A 70 4.58 -8.05 14.38
CA SER A 70 4.19 -9.43 14.65
C SER A 70 5.24 -10.18 15.46
N ALA A 71 6.51 -9.91 15.21
CA ALA A 71 7.62 -10.56 15.93
C ALA A 71 7.71 -10.13 17.38
N THR A 72 7.23 -8.91 17.70
CA THR A 72 7.27 -8.38 19.08
C THR A 72 5.99 -8.63 19.86
N ALA A 73 4.99 -9.14 19.20
CA ALA A 73 3.70 -9.45 19.85
C ALA A 73 3.73 -10.83 20.59
#